data_bd675c36fe409fadc7ae74025a8d5261
#
_entry.id   bd675c36fe409fadc7ae74025a8d5261
#
_cell.length_a   1.000
_cell.length_b   1.000
_cell.length_c   1.000
_cell.angle_alpha   90.00
_cell.angle_beta   90.00
_cell.angle_gamma   90.00
#
_symmetry.space_group_name_H-M   'P 1'
#
loop_
_entity.id
_entity.type
_entity.pdbx_description
1 polymer ?
#
loop_
_entity_poly.entity_id
_entity_poly.type
_entity_poly.pdbx_seq_one_letter_code
_entity_poly.pdbx_strand_id
1 'polypeptide(L)'
;DYISGYMLADSIYCWFRRCENITFDISNNHRKYYSYGVNLIGSSHGDGAKMADMPLLMANEAPSLWAKTKYRYVYLHHIHHKQTTKFQSGKDYQGVTVEYLRSPSGSDAWHHRNGYVGAKKAIEAFIHSKDYGQIARLTHLF
;
A
#
# COMPACT_ATOMS: atom_id res chain seq x y z
N ASP A 1 9.67 14.05 1.33
CA ASP A 1 10.76 13.23 1.90
C ASP A 1 11.12 12.00 1.08
N TYR A 2 11.23 12.21 -0.24
CA TYR A 2 11.68 11.15 -1.17
C TYR A 2 13.09 10.62 -0.83
N ILE A 3 13.96 11.49 -0.32
CA ILE A 3 15.37 11.15 -0.04
C ILE A 3 15.48 10.07 1.04
N SER A 4 14.75 10.19 2.15
CA SER A 4 14.81 9.24 3.26
C SER A 4 14.31 7.85 2.87
N GLY A 5 13.21 7.79 2.13
CA GLY A 5 12.66 6.53 1.61
C GLY A 5 13.59 5.86 0.62
N TYR A 6 14.21 6.67 -0.25
CA TYR A 6 15.18 6.18 -1.23
C TYR A 6 16.44 5.63 -0.57
N MET A 7 17.00 6.37 0.39
CA MET A 7 18.18 5.91 1.15
C MET A 7 17.91 4.63 1.93
N LEU A 8 16.72 4.49 2.52
CA LEU A 8 16.33 3.25 3.21
C LEU A 8 16.23 2.08 2.23
N ALA A 9 15.58 2.28 1.08
CA ALA A 9 15.44 1.25 0.06
C ALA A 9 16.80 0.82 -0.49
N ASP A 10 17.69 1.77 -0.76
CA ASP A 10 19.06 1.50 -1.22
C ASP A 10 19.88 0.76 -0.15
N SER A 11 19.77 1.15 1.11
CA SER A 11 20.44 0.47 2.22
C SER A 11 20.00 -0.98 2.36
N ILE A 12 18.69 -1.24 2.26
CA ILE A 12 18.12 -2.60 2.30
C ILE A 12 18.58 -3.39 1.08
N TYR A 13 18.56 -2.79 -0.11
CA TYR A 13 19.09 -3.40 -1.32
C TYR A 13 20.56 -3.79 -1.16
N CYS A 14 21.41 -2.88 -0.67
CA CYS A 14 22.83 -3.16 -0.43
C CYS A 14 23.04 -4.31 0.55
N TRP A 15 22.21 -4.39 1.61
CA TRP A 15 22.26 -5.47 2.58
C TRP A 15 21.94 -6.85 1.98
N PHE A 16 20.90 -6.91 1.15
CA PHE A 16 20.38 -8.15 0.58
C PHE A 16 20.83 -8.43 -0.87
N ARG A 17 21.72 -7.63 -1.46
CA ARG A 17 22.11 -7.73 -2.89
C ARG A 17 22.67 -9.07 -3.33
N ARG A 18 23.12 -9.90 -2.37
CA ARG A 18 23.65 -11.25 -2.63
C ARG A 18 22.63 -12.38 -2.39
N CYS A 19 21.41 -12.02 -2.00
CA CYS A 19 20.35 -12.99 -1.76
C CYS A 19 19.58 -13.23 -3.06
N GLU A 20 19.78 -14.38 -3.68
CA GLU A 20 19.18 -14.71 -4.99
C GLU A 20 17.65 -14.83 -4.95
N ASN A 21 17.08 -15.07 -3.77
CA ASN A 21 15.63 -15.21 -3.56
C ASN A 21 14.92 -13.89 -3.21
N ILE A 22 15.63 -12.75 -3.27
CA ILE A 22 15.08 -11.42 -2.97
C ILE A 22 15.22 -10.54 -4.21
N THR A 23 14.12 -9.94 -4.61
CA THR A 23 14.10 -8.94 -5.69
C THR A 23 13.63 -7.60 -5.15
N PHE A 24 14.15 -6.51 -5.72
CA PHE A 24 13.86 -5.15 -5.29
C PHE A 24 13.33 -4.32 -6.45
N ASP A 25 12.26 -3.58 -6.21
CA ASP A 25 11.84 -2.48 -7.07
C ASP A 25 12.17 -1.15 -6.35
N ILE A 26 13.32 -0.57 -6.70
CA ILE A 26 13.80 0.72 -6.21
C ILE A 26 13.52 1.86 -7.19
N SER A 27 12.65 1.64 -8.17
CA SER A 27 12.25 2.69 -9.11
C SER A 27 11.60 3.88 -8.40
N ASN A 28 11.70 5.07 -9.02
CA ASN A 28 11.08 6.30 -8.51
C ASN A 28 9.58 6.42 -8.86
N ASN A 29 8.92 5.32 -9.24
CA ASN A 29 7.51 5.33 -9.55
C ASN A 29 6.67 5.60 -8.30
N HIS A 30 5.74 6.53 -8.39
CA HIS A 30 4.83 6.86 -7.29
C HIS A 30 3.90 5.70 -6.92
N ARG A 31 3.59 4.83 -7.87
CA ARG A 31 2.80 3.62 -7.69
C ARG A 31 3.63 2.42 -8.13
N LYS A 32 3.62 1.39 -7.32
CA LYS A 32 4.32 0.15 -7.59
C LYS A 32 3.34 -1.00 -7.65
N TYR A 33 3.55 -1.90 -8.59
CA TYR A 33 2.66 -3.03 -8.83
C TYR A 33 3.45 -4.32 -8.91
N TYR A 34 2.93 -5.35 -8.24
CA TYR A 34 3.47 -6.70 -8.35
C TYR A 34 2.33 -7.73 -8.33
N SER A 35 2.60 -8.90 -8.87
CA SER A 35 1.63 -10.00 -8.89
C SER A 35 2.09 -11.19 -8.08
N TYR A 36 1.14 -11.84 -7.42
CA TYR A 36 1.33 -13.11 -6.74
C TYR A 36 0.17 -14.05 -7.08
N GLY A 37 0.44 -15.10 -7.85
CA GLY A 37 -0.60 -15.97 -8.37
C GLY A 37 -1.66 -15.17 -9.14
N VAL A 38 -2.90 -15.28 -8.74
CA VAL A 38 -4.04 -14.55 -9.34
C VAL A 38 -4.25 -13.13 -8.76
N ASN A 39 -3.33 -12.67 -7.89
CA ASN A 39 -3.45 -11.36 -7.24
C ASN A 39 -2.57 -10.33 -7.95
N LEU A 40 -3.09 -9.13 -8.11
CA LEU A 40 -2.36 -7.91 -8.45
C LEU A 40 -2.40 -6.96 -7.27
N ILE A 41 -1.25 -6.59 -6.77
CA ILE A 41 -1.10 -5.74 -5.60
C ILE A 41 -0.39 -4.46 -6.01
N GLY A 42 -1.02 -3.33 -5.72
CA GLY A 42 -0.47 -2.01 -5.88
C GLY A 42 -0.19 -1.34 -4.54
N SER A 43 0.83 -0.52 -4.50
CA SER A 43 1.11 0.34 -3.35
C SER A 43 1.46 1.75 -3.80
N SER A 44 1.04 2.74 -3.01
CA SER A 44 1.37 4.14 -3.21
C SER A 44 1.35 4.89 -1.89
N HIS A 45 2.02 6.04 -1.84
CA HIS A 45 1.93 6.92 -0.67
C HIS A 45 0.50 7.44 -0.44
N GLY A 46 -0.25 7.73 -1.49
CA GLY A 46 -1.67 8.09 -1.38
C GLY A 46 -1.96 9.59 -1.26
N ASP A 47 -0.97 10.44 -1.51
CA ASP A 47 -1.08 11.92 -1.49
C ASP A 47 -1.48 12.53 -2.84
N GLY A 48 -1.60 11.72 -3.86
CA GLY A 48 -1.86 12.16 -5.24
C GLY A 48 -3.28 11.83 -5.72
N ALA A 49 -3.38 10.80 -6.54
CA ALA A 49 -4.64 10.41 -7.18
C ALA A 49 -5.70 9.91 -6.19
N LYS A 50 -6.98 10.13 -6.52
CA LYS A 50 -8.10 9.70 -5.68
C LYS A 50 -8.25 8.18 -5.69
N MET A 51 -8.81 7.63 -4.61
CA MET A 51 -9.09 6.18 -4.52
C MET A 51 -9.91 5.65 -5.70
N ALA A 52 -10.88 6.43 -6.17
CA ALA A 52 -11.74 6.06 -7.29
C ALA A 52 -11.00 5.93 -8.63
N ASP A 53 -9.86 6.59 -8.77
CA ASP A 53 -9.05 6.56 -10.00
C ASP A 53 -8.07 5.37 -10.02
N MET A 54 -7.83 4.73 -8.87
CA MET A 54 -6.85 3.66 -8.73
C MET A 54 -7.08 2.47 -9.68
N PRO A 55 -8.32 2.00 -9.93
CA PRO A 55 -8.53 0.92 -10.89
C PRO A 55 -8.06 1.25 -12.30
N LEU A 56 -8.38 2.45 -12.79
CA LEU A 56 -7.98 2.90 -14.11
C LEU A 56 -6.45 3.09 -14.21
N LEU A 57 -5.85 3.68 -13.17
CA LEU A 57 -4.40 3.85 -13.11
C LEU A 57 -3.69 2.49 -13.10
N MET A 58 -4.14 1.55 -12.28
CA MET A 58 -3.59 0.19 -12.20
C MET A 58 -3.69 -0.54 -13.55
N ALA A 59 -4.83 -0.42 -14.24
CA ALA A 59 -5.02 -1.04 -15.54
C ALA A 59 -4.12 -0.43 -16.63
N ASN A 60 -3.94 0.89 -16.60
CA ASN A 60 -3.12 1.60 -17.58
C ASN A 60 -1.60 1.46 -17.33
N GLU A 61 -1.18 1.46 -16.06
CA GLU A 61 0.23 1.43 -15.68
C GLU A 61 0.78 0.00 -15.64
N ALA A 62 -0.07 -1.00 -15.37
CA ALA A 62 0.31 -2.41 -15.31
C ALA A 62 -0.59 -3.33 -16.16
N PRO A 63 -0.81 -3.05 -17.45
CA PRO A 63 -1.80 -3.75 -18.27
C PRO A 63 -1.52 -5.25 -18.40
N SER A 64 -0.27 -5.64 -18.50
CA SER A 64 0.13 -7.05 -18.61
C SER A 64 -0.12 -7.84 -17.31
N LEU A 65 0.04 -7.21 -16.14
CA LEU A 65 -0.28 -7.81 -14.85
C LEU A 65 -1.80 -7.82 -14.63
N TRP A 66 -2.48 -6.75 -15.03
CA TRP A 66 -3.94 -6.66 -14.96
C TRP A 66 -4.63 -7.79 -15.74
N ALA A 67 -4.17 -8.08 -16.95
CA ALA A 67 -4.75 -9.12 -17.80
C ALA A 67 -4.56 -10.55 -17.23
N LYS A 68 -3.52 -10.77 -16.45
CA LYS A 68 -3.18 -12.10 -15.90
C LYS A 68 -3.76 -12.35 -14.51
N THR A 69 -4.34 -11.35 -13.87
CA THR A 69 -4.78 -11.42 -12.47
C THR A 69 -6.28 -11.25 -12.35
N LYS A 70 -6.83 -11.83 -11.30
CA LYS A 70 -8.27 -11.83 -11.01
C LYS A 70 -8.63 -10.90 -9.83
N TYR A 71 -7.85 -10.96 -8.76
CA TYR A 71 -8.07 -10.17 -7.54
C TYR A 71 -7.09 -9.01 -7.48
N ARG A 72 -7.56 -7.81 -7.18
CA ARG A 72 -6.76 -6.58 -7.27
C ARG A 72 -6.90 -5.75 -6.02
N TYR A 73 -5.77 -5.29 -5.51
CA TYR A 73 -5.67 -4.55 -4.24
C TYR A 73 -4.75 -3.37 -4.43
N VAL A 74 -5.14 -2.20 -3.90
CA VAL A 74 -4.26 -1.03 -3.81
C VAL A 74 -4.20 -0.57 -2.37
N TYR A 75 -3.02 -0.57 -1.81
CA TYR A 75 -2.74 -0.13 -0.45
C TYR A 75 -2.12 1.26 -0.47
N LEU A 76 -2.79 2.20 0.22
CA LEU A 76 -2.41 3.59 0.33
C LEU A 76 -2.02 3.91 1.79
N HIS A 77 -1.16 4.89 1.98
CA HIS A 77 -0.65 5.25 3.30
C HIS A 77 -1.05 6.67 3.70
N HIS A 78 -0.37 7.68 3.40
CA HIS A 78 -0.54 9.13 3.65
C HIS A 78 -1.51 9.55 4.78
N ILE A 79 -2.75 9.06 4.77
CA ILE A 79 -3.77 9.35 5.78
C ILE A 79 -3.52 8.43 6.98
N HIS A 80 -2.85 8.94 8.01
CA HIS A 80 -2.41 8.19 9.19
C HIS A 80 -3.57 7.76 10.11
N HIS A 81 -4.80 8.12 9.84
CA HIS A 81 -5.97 7.69 10.60
C HIS A 81 -7.03 7.12 9.67
N LYS A 82 -7.62 6.00 10.07
CA LYS A 82 -8.85 5.53 9.47
C LYS A 82 -9.97 6.44 9.97
N GLN A 83 -10.57 7.22 9.08
CA GLN A 83 -11.82 7.92 9.43
C GLN A 83 -12.88 6.87 9.69
N THR A 84 -13.22 6.68 10.96
CA THR A 84 -14.32 5.79 11.41
C THR A 84 -15.71 6.40 11.22
N THR A 85 -15.80 7.56 10.58
CA THR A 85 -17.06 8.22 10.30
C THR A 85 -17.65 7.70 8.99
N LYS A 86 -18.66 6.83 9.10
CA LYS A 86 -19.61 6.39 8.06
C LYS A 86 -19.05 5.74 6.78
N PHE A 87 -17.73 5.68 6.54
CA PHE A 87 -17.15 5.08 5.35
C PHE A 87 -16.08 4.09 5.74
N GLN A 88 -16.16 2.92 5.15
CA GLN A 88 -15.13 1.89 5.23
C GLN A 88 -13.77 2.48 4.85
N SER A 89 -12.71 2.11 5.57
CA SER A 89 -11.33 2.49 5.25
C SER A 89 -10.82 1.89 3.93
N GLY A 90 -11.57 0.95 3.37
CA GLY A 90 -11.39 0.35 2.07
C GLY A 90 -12.72 0.26 1.36
N LYS A 91 -12.71 0.42 0.05
CA LYS A 91 -13.87 0.29 -0.83
C LYS A 91 -13.47 -0.43 -2.10
N ASP A 92 -14.38 -1.25 -2.60
CA ASP A 92 -14.24 -1.86 -3.91
C ASP A 92 -14.65 -0.86 -4.99
N TYR A 93 -13.69 -0.51 -5.84
CA TYR A 93 -13.91 0.31 -7.01
C TYR A 93 -13.69 -0.54 -8.25
N GLN A 94 -14.74 -0.86 -8.99
CA GLN A 94 -14.66 -1.56 -10.28
C GLN A 94 -13.78 -2.84 -10.23
N GLY A 95 -13.93 -3.64 -9.17
CA GLY A 95 -13.18 -4.88 -8.99
C GLY A 95 -11.76 -4.73 -8.43
N VAL A 96 -11.43 -3.54 -7.90
CA VAL A 96 -10.19 -3.28 -7.16
C VAL A 96 -10.55 -2.85 -5.74
N THR A 97 -10.03 -3.56 -4.76
CA THR A 97 -10.11 -3.13 -3.35
C THR A 97 -9.03 -2.07 -3.10
N VAL A 98 -9.45 -0.84 -2.82
CA VAL A 98 -8.56 0.29 -2.53
C VAL A 98 -8.68 0.66 -1.06
N GLU A 99 -7.57 0.72 -0.34
CA GLU A 99 -7.58 0.88 1.10
C GLU A 99 -6.42 1.74 1.62
N TYR A 100 -6.74 2.66 2.55
CA TYR A 100 -5.73 3.34 3.36
C TYR A 100 -5.34 2.49 4.56
N LEU A 101 -4.04 2.26 4.72
CA LEU A 101 -3.47 1.53 5.84
C LEU A 101 -3.12 2.47 6.99
N ARG A 102 -3.11 1.91 8.20
CA ARG A 102 -2.65 2.64 9.39
C ARG A 102 -1.12 2.79 9.37
N SER A 103 -0.64 3.81 10.05
CA SER A 103 0.79 4.03 10.27
C SER A 103 1.21 3.53 11.66
N PRO A 104 2.37 2.92 11.80
CA PRO A 104 2.98 2.64 13.11
C PRO A 104 3.60 3.89 13.74
N SER A 105 3.83 4.95 12.95
CA SER A 105 4.43 6.20 13.44
C SER A 105 3.46 6.99 14.31
N GLY A 106 4.01 7.74 15.26
CA GLY A 106 3.28 8.72 16.05
C GLY A 106 2.83 9.92 15.23
N SER A 107 1.90 10.69 15.79
CA SER A 107 1.60 12.02 15.28
C SER A 107 2.83 12.91 15.46
N ASP A 108 3.28 13.50 14.36
CA ASP A 108 4.33 14.53 14.41
C ASP A 108 3.73 15.92 14.68
N ALA A 109 4.58 16.94 14.72
CA ALA A 109 4.18 18.32 14.99
C ALA A 109 3.14 18.83 13.96
N TRP A 110 3.21 18.40 12.70
CA TRP A 110 2.25 18.77 11.67
C TRP A 110 0.86 18.16 11.94
N HIS A 111 0.82 16.86 12.32
CA HIS A 111 -0.43 16.18 12.67
C HIS A 111 -1.07 16.83 13.90
N HIS A 112 -0.27 17.14 14.91
CA HIS A 112 -0.75 17.80 16.12
C HIS A 112 -1.32 19.19 15.81
N ARG A 113 -0.61 19.99 15.01
CA ARG A 113 -1.05 21.34 14.59
C ARG A 113 -2.38 21.31 13.82
N ASN A 114 -2.62 20.28 13.02
CA ASN A 114 -3.83 20.15 12.22
C ASN A 114 -4.95 19.34 12.91
N GLY A 115 -4.80 19.01 14.20
CA GLY A 115 -5.81 18.30 14.98
C GLY A 115 -5.93 16.80 14.67
N TYR A 116 -4.99 16.22 13.93
CA TYR A 116 -4.95 14.78 13.64
C TYR A 116 -4.30 14.01 14.80
N VAL A 117 -4.98 14.04 15.96
CA VAL A 117 -4.51 13.38 17.20
C VAL A 117 -5.40 12.20 17.55
N GLY A 118 -4.84 11.20 18.24
CA GLY A 118 -5.61 10.04 18.73
C GLY A 118 -5.83 8.92 17.74
N ALA A 119 -5.19 8.94 16.56
CA ALA A 119 -5.18 7.80 15.67
C ALA A 119 -4.45 6.61 16.31
N LYS A 120 -5.11 5.44 16.34
CA LYS A 120 -4.47 4.21 16.83
C LYS A 120 -3.36 3.82 15.88
N LYS A 121 -2.14 3.71 16.41
CA LYS A 121 -0.99 3.21 15.67
C LYS A 121 -1.16 1.72 15.41
N ALA A 122 -0.83 1.28 14.21
CA ALA A 122 -0.89 -0.14 13.88
C ALA A 122 0.04 -0.50 12.71
N ILE A 123 0.42 -1.76 12.70
CA ILE A 123 0.96 -2.45 11.52
C ILE A 123 -0.08 -3.45 11.07
N GLU A 124 -0.34 -3.48 9.78
CA GLU A 124 -1.30 -4.38 9.16
C GLU A 124 -0.58 -5.33 8.21
N ALA A 125 -0.82 -6.62 8.35
CA ALA A 125 -0.30 -7.67 7.49
C ALA A 125 -1.46 -8.36 6.76
N PHE A 126 -1.23 -8.72 5.51
CA PHE A 126 -2.22 -9.36 4.66
C PHE A 126 -1.68 -10.70 4.16
N ILE A 127 -2.52 -11.73 4.24
CA ILE A 127 -2.20 -13.03 3.67
C ILE A 127 -3.03 -13.19 2.40
N HIS A 128 -2.33 -13.36 1.29
CA HIS A 128 -2.94 -13.63 -0.01
C HIS A 128 -2.74 -15.09 -0.40
N SER A 129 -3.82 -15.77 -0.76
CA SER A 129 -3.75 -17.07 -1.41
C SER A 129 -3.30 -16.89 -2.85
N LYS A 130 -2.49 -17.84 -3.33
CA LYS A 130 -2.09 -17.86 -4.74
C LYS A 130 -3.30 -17.94 -5.70
N ASP A 131 -4.39 -18.59 -5.26
CA ASP A 131 -5.53 -18.95 -6.09
C ASP A 131 -6.85 -18.25 -5.70
N TYR A 132 -6.96 -17.70 -4.46
CA TYR A 132 -8.25 -17.25 -3.90
C TYR A 132 -8.28 -15.79 -3.42
N GLY A 133 -7.27 -15.00 -3.70
CA GLY A 133 -7.23 -13.61 -3.23
C GLY A 133 -6.75 -13.46 -1.79
N GLN A 134 -7.13 -12.36 -1.15
CA GLN A 134 -6.81 -12.09 0.25
C GLN A 134 -7.66 -12.96 1.16
N ILE A 135 -7.01 -13.76 2.01
CA ILE A 135 -7.67 -14.72 2.91
C ILE A 135 -7.59 -14.31 4.38
N ALA A 136 -6.65 -13.48 4.75
CA ALA A 136 -6.57 -12.98 6.12
C ALA A 136 -5.95 -11.58 6.20
N ARG A 137 -6.27 -10.90 7.30
CA ARG A 137 -5.68 -9.63 7.71
C ARG A 137 -5.36 -9.72 9.18
N LEU A 138 -4.17 -9.35 9.55
CA LEU A 138 -3.68 -9.26 10.93
C LEU A 138 -3.40 -7.80 11.24
N THR A 139 -3.78 -7.35 12.41
CA THR A 139 -3.52 -5.99 12.88
C THR A 139 -2.83 -6.05 14.22
N HIS A 140 -1.62 -5.48 14.29
CA HIS A 140 -0.92 -5.24 15.54
C HIS A 140 -1.11 -3.79 15.94
N LEU A 141 -1.60 -3.56 17.16
CA LEU A 141 -1.79 -2.23 17.76
C LEU A 141 -0.64 -1.94 18.72
N PHE A 142 -0.23 -0.68 18.79
CA PHE A 142 0.79 -0.17 19.72
C PHE A 142 0.15 0.64 20.83
#